data_94a8ee3cb36880bd8f50b155394c219e
#
_entry.id   94a8ee3cb36880bd8f50b155394c219e
#
_cell.length_a   1.000
_cell.length_b   1.000
_cell.length_c   1.000
_cell.angle_alpha   90.00
_cell.angle_beta   90.00
_cell.angle_gamma   90.00
#
_symmetry.space_group_name_H-M   'P 1'
#
loop_
_entity.id
_entity.type
_entity.pdbx_description
1 polymer ?
#
loop_
_entity_poly.entity_id
_entity_poly.type
_entity_poly.pdbx_seq_one_letter_code
_entity_poly.pdbx_strand_id
1 'polypeptide(L)'
;MAARKTRPPQGVAASAGEEEDPFLEQAPRSLTDHAYRALEELIVTLRLTPGEVLSEAALSKQLGIGRTPIREALQRLAREGLVQILPRRGILVADINVKSQLELLRVRRELERLMARFAALRTTPAERQAFLALARGMDRSAAIEDDVAFMRQDRSLNLMMAKA
;
A
#
# COMPACT_ATOMS: atom_id res chain seq x y z
N MET A 1 -61.00 29.86 23.72
CA MET A 1 -59.74 30.35 23.11
C MET A 1 -58.62 29.36 23.38
N ALA A 2 -58.24 28.57 22.38
CA ALA A 2 -57.26 27.49 22.50
C ALA A 2 -55.96 27.98 21.83
N ALA A 3 -54.88 28.06 22.62
CA ALA A 3 -53.55 28.47 22.14
C ALA A 3 -52.90 27.32 21.35
N ARG A 4 -52.57 27.62 20.11
CA ARG A 4 -51.88 26.77 19.17
C ARG A 4 -50.40 26.78 19.48
N LYS A 5 -49.81 25.66 19.99
CA LYS A 5 -48.36 25.49 20.16
C LYS A 5 -47.73 25.26 18.80
N THR A 6 -46.92 26.19 18.39
CA THR A 6 -46.04 26.04 17.21
C THR A 6 -44.81 25.22 17.57
N ARG A 7 -44.57 24.15 16.82
CA ARG A 7 -43.42 23.25 16.89
C ARG A 7 -42.26 23.91 16.15
N PRO A 8 -41.05 23.94 16.70
CA PRO A 8 -39.88 24.48 15.98
C PRO A 8 -39.46 23.51 14.85
N PRO A 9 -38.86 24.01 13.75
CA PRO A 9 -38.41 23.18 12.67
C PRO A 9 -37.19 22.34 13.08
N GLN A 10 -37.26 21.04 12.81
CA GLN A 10 -36.14 20.12 12.96
C GLN A 10 -35.10 20.48 11.92
N GLY A 11 -33.90 20.88 12.38
CA GLY A 11 -32.74 21.08 11.58
C GLY A 11 -32.31 19.77 10.91
N VAL A 12 -32.25 19.80 9.59
CA VAL A 12 -31.64 18.74 8.78
C VAL A 12 -30.15 18.81 9.05
N ALA A 13 -29.65 17.89 9.89
CA ALA A 13 -28.22 17.65 9.99
C ALA A 13 -27.80 17.03 8.66
N ALA A 14 -27.13 17.83 7.83
CA ALA A 14 -26.37 17.34 6.71
C ALA A 14 -25.26 16.45 7.27
N SER A 15 -25.42 15.14 7.11
CA SER A 15 -24.32 14.19 7.24
C SER A 15 -23.34 14.53 6.12
N ALA A 16 -22.27 15.23 6.44
CA ALA A 16 -21.08 15.27 5.62
C ALA A 16 -20.65 13.79 5.48
N GLY A 17 -20.92 13.19 4.34
CA GLY A 17 -20.35 11.90 3.99
C GLY A 17 -18.83 12.11 4.00
N GLU A 18 -18.16 11.41 4.91
CA GLU A 18 -16.73 11.22 4.82
C GLU A 18 -16.50 10.50 3.49
N GLU A 19 -16.11 11.24 2.46
CA GLU A 19 -15.59 10.65 1.22
C GLU A 19 -14.33 9.89 1.62
N GLU A 20 -14.46 8.56 1.80
CA GLU A 20 -13.33 7.67 2.00
C GLU A 20 -12.35 7.89 0.85
N ASP A 21 -11.19 8.47 1.14
CA ASP A 21 -10.12 8.66 0.17
C ASP A 21 -9.62 7.27 -0.32
N PRO A 22 -9.88 6.89 -1.58
CA PRO A 22 -9.53 5.55 -2.08
C PRO A 22 -8.02 5.30 -2.14
N PHE A 23 -7.19 6.31 -1.90
CA PHE A 23 -5.73 6.25 -1.97
C PHE A 23 -5.02 6.37 -0.62
N LEU A 24 -5.73 6.73 0.46
CA LEU A 24 -5.16 6.56 1.80
C LEU A 24 -4.92 5.06 2.00
N GLU A 25 -3.84 4.74 2.69
CA GLU A 25 -3.50 3.36 3.04
C GLU A 25 -4.65 2.77 3.87
N GLN A 26 -5.63 2.22 3.14
CA GLN A 26 -6.81 1.64 3.77
C GLN A 26 -6.34 0.48 4.63
N ALA A 27 -6.75 0.46 5.88
CA ALA A 27 -6.63 -0.74 6.70
C ALA A 27 -7.06 -1.95 5.86
N PRO A 28 -6.34 -3.08 5.92
CA PRO A 28 -6.62 -4.22 5.06
C PRO A 28 -8.09 -4.58 5.14
N ARG A 29 -8.82 -4.44 4.03
CA ARG A 29 -10.27 -4.64 3.95
C ARG A 29 -10.65 -6.10 4.17
N SER A 30 -9.66 -7.01 4.07
CA SER A 30 -9.86 -8.44 4.25
C SER A 30 -8.62 -9.11 4.86
N LEU A 31 -8.79 -10.32 5.42
CA LEU A 31 -7.65 -11.13 5.86
C LEU A 31 -6.69 -11.46 4.71
N THR A 32 -7.20 -11.56 3.47
CA THR A 32 -6.38 -11.76 2.26
C THR A 32 -5.51 -10.54 1.97
N ASP A 33 -6.04 -9.32 2.09
CA ASP A 33 -5.25 -8.10 1.90
C ASP A 33 -4.19 -7.94 2.99
N HIS A 34 -4.54 -8.31 4.24
CA HIS A 34 -3.58 -8.33 5.33
C HIS A 34 -2.44 -9.33 5.06
N ALA A 35 -2.79 -10.55 4.66
CA ALA A 35 -1.81 -11.58 4.30
C ALA A 35 -0.92 -11.14 3.13
N TYR A 36 -1.52 -10.55 2.09
CA TYR A 36 -0.80 -10.03 0.93
C TYR A 36 0.25 -8.99 1.35
N ARG A 37 -0.15 -7.96 2.09
CA ARG A 37 0.77 -6.88 2.53
C ARG A 37 1.89 -7.40 3.42
N ALA A 38 1.56 -8.29 4.37
CA ALA A 38 2.55 -8.89 5.24
C ALA A 38 3.59 -9.72 4.48
N LEU A 39 3.14 -10.53 3.51
CA LEU A 39 4.01 -11.35 2.66
C LEU A 39 4.83 -10.48 1.71
N GLU A 40 4.21 -9.48 1.07
CA GLU A 40 4.89 -8.50 0.23
C GLU A 40 6.03 -7.82 1.00
N GLU A 41 5.76 -7.31 2.21
CA GLU A 41 6.76 -6.68 3.08
C GLU A 41 7.92 -7.63 3.40
N LEU A 42 7.63 -8.89 3.75
CA LEU A 42 8.66 -9.88 4.04
C LEU A 42 9.57 -10.17 2.84
N ILE A 43 9.02 -10.20 1.63
CA ILE A 43 9.77 -10.44 0.39
C ILE A 43 10.62 -9.22 0.02
N VAL A 44 10.03 -8.02 0.00
CA VAL A 44 10.74 -6.82 -0.43
C VAL A 44 11.80 -6.35 0.58
N THR A 45 11.64 -6.69 1.87
CA THR A 45 12.67 -6.47 2.89
C THR A 45 13.67 -7.62 3.01
N LEU A 46 13.62 -8.58 2.09
CA LEU A 46 14.51 -9.75 2.04
C LEU A 46 14.48 -10.64 3.31
N ARG A 47 13.43 -10.55 4.12
CA ARG A 47 13.17 -11.48 5.24
C ARG A 47 12.75 -12.86 4.74
N LEU A 48 12.11 -12.91 3.56
CA LEU A 48 11.96 -14.09 2.74
C LEU A 48 12.88 -13.90 1.54
N THR A 49 13.93 -14.69 1.46
CA THR A 49 15.02 -14.48 0.50
C THR A 49 14.70 -15.05 -0.88
N PRO A 50 15.18 -14.44 -1.98
CA PRO A 50 15.08 -15.02 -3.31
C PRO A 50 15.57 -16.47 -3.35
N GLY A 51 14.83 -17.35 -4.01
CA GLY A 51 15.12 -18.79 -4.06
C GLY A 51 14.65 -19.59 -2.84
N GLU A 52 14.12 -18.95 -1.81
CA GLU A 52 13.57 -19.64 -0.63
C GLU A 52 12.29 -20.38 -0.97
N VAL A 53 12.16 -21.62 -0.47
CA VAL A 53 10.96 -22.44 -0.62
C VAL A 53 10.04 -22.24 0.58
N LEU A 54 8.86 -21.72 0.33
CA LEU A 54 7.84 -21.42 1.33
C LEU A 54 6.77 -22.51 1.39
N SER A 55 6.14 -22.69 2.56
CA SER A 55 4.96 -23.50 2.72
C SER A 55 3.78 -22.68 3.25
N GLU A 56 2.58 -22.87 2.69
CA GLU A 56 1.35 -22.21 3.16
C GLU A 56 1.12 -22.43 4.66
N ALA A 57 1.43 -23.64 5.15
CA ALA A 57 1.24 -23.99 6.57
C ALA A 57 2.20 -23.23 7.50
N ALA A 58 3.46 -23.08 7.10
CA ALA A 58 4.45 -22.32 7.87
C ALA A 58 4.09 -20.83 7.91
N LEU A 59 3.75 -20.24 6.76
CA LEU A 59 3.34 -18.84 6.65
C LEU A 59 2.06 -18.55 7.43
N SER A 60 1.07 -19.45 7.36
CA SER A 60 -0.17 -19.37 8.14
C SER A 60 0.10 -19.32 9.64
N LYS A 61 1.01 -20.17 10.12
CA LYS A 61 1.45 -20.19 11.54
C LYS A 61 2.23 -18.93 11.92
N GLN A 62 3.14 -18.50 11.07
CA GLN A 62 4.01 -17.34 11.33
C GLN A 62 3.21 -16.04 11.42
N LEU A 63 2.23 -15.85 10.53
CA LEU A 63 1.44 -14.63 10.45
C LEU A 63 0.15 -14.68 11.30
N GLY A 64 -0.20 -15.84 11.86
CA GLY A 64 -1.46 -16.01 12.59
C GLY A 64 -2.72 -15.89 11.71
N ILE A 65 -2.58 -16.08 10.39
CA ILE A 65 -3.66 -15.93 9.40
C ILE A 65 -4.04 -17.31 8.86
N GLY A 66 -5.32 -17.54 8.62
CA GLY A 66 -5.82 -18.81 8.06
C GLY A 66 -5.20 -19.19 6.72
N ARG A 67 -5.18 -20.49 6.37
CA ARG A 67 -4.56 -20.98 5.12
C ARG A 67 -5.22 -20.42 3.85
N THR A 68 -6.53 -20.22 3.85
CA THR A 68 -7.26 -19.71 2.67
C THR A 68 -6.79 -18.30 2.29
N PRO A 69 -6.82 -17.29 3.18
CA PRO A 69 -6.30 -15.96 2.84
C PRO A 69 -4.80 -15.95 2.51
N ILE A 70 -3.98 -16.81 3.13
CA ILE A 70 -2.56 -16.97 2.75
C ILE A 70 -2.43 -17.48 1.32
N ARG A 71 -3.20 -18.50 0.92
CA ARG A 71 -3.18 -19.04 -0.44
C ARG A 71 -3.60 -18.02 -1.48
N GLU A 72 -4.67 -17.26 -1.22
CA GLU A 72 -5.15 -16.19 -2.11
C GLU A 72 -4.11 -15.08 -2.26
N ALA A 73 -3.48 -14.66 -1.17
CA ALA A 73 -2.40 -13.70 -1.18
C ALA A 73 -1.19 -14.18 -2.00
N LEU A 74 -0.78 -15.44 -1.84
CA LEU A 74 0.31 -16.04 -2.60
C LEU A 74 -0.02 -16.15 -4.10
N GLN A 75 -1.27 -16.46 -4.46
CA GLN A 75 -1.71 -16.43 -5.85
C GLN A 75 -1.64 -15.03 -6.46
N ARG A 76 -1.93 -13.99 -5.67
CA ARG A 76 -1.79 -12.60 -6.10
C ARG A 76 -0.31 -12.25 -6.30
N LEU A 77 0.55 -12.54 -5.33
CA LEU A 77 2.01 -12.34 -5.43
C LEU A 77 2.62 -13.11 -6.61
N ALA A 78 2.09 -14.31 -6.94
CA ALA A 78 2.52 -15.07 -8.11
C ALA A 78 2.17 -14.39 -9.43
N ARG A 79 0.99 -13.79 -9.55
CA ARG A 79 0.62 -12.98 -10.73
C ARG A 79 1.49 -11.72 -10.88
N GLU A 80 1.96 -11.18 -9.78
CA GLU A 80 2.87 -10.02 -9.72
C GLU A 80 4.35 -10.41 -9.89
N GLY A 81 4.64 -11.73 -9.99
CA GLY A 81 6.00 -12.22 -10.23
C GLY A 81 6.91 -12.23 -9.00
N LEU A 82 6.38 -12.02 -7.78
CA LEU A 82 7.15 -12.04 -6.54
C LEU A 82 7.39 -13.46 -6.00
N VAL A 83 6.52 -14.40 -6.37
CA VAL A 83 6.69 -15.83 -6.04
C VAL A 83 6.31 -16.71 -7.23
N GLN A 84 6.73 -17.97 -7.21
CA GLN A 84 6.35 -19.01 -8.18
C GLN A 84 5.70 -20.17 -7.43
N ILE A 85 4.48 -20.55 -7.82
CA ILE A 85 3.78 -21.70 -7.25
C ILE A 85 4.25 -22.96 -7.99
N LEU A 86 5.00 -23.81 -7.31
CA LEU A 86 5.52 -25.08 -7.86
C LEU A 86 4.60 -26.23 -7.45
N PRO A 87 3.91 -26.89 -8.41
CA PRO A 87 3.03 -28.01 -8.09
C PRO A 87 3.76 -29.07 -7.26
N ARG A 88 3.19 -29.46 -6.14
CA ARG A 88 3.72 -30.49 -5.21
C ARG A 88 5.07 -30.17 -4.54
N ARG A 89 5.69 -29.01 -4.85
CA ARG A 89 7.01 -28.62 -4.32
C ARG A 89 6.96 -27.40 -3.39
N GLY A 90 5.83 -26.69 -3.35
CA GLY A 90 5.66 -25.49 -2.51
C GLY A 90 5.67 -24.21 -3.33
N ILE A 91 6.08 -23.13 -2.69
CA ILE A 91 6.10 -21.79 -3.28
C ILE A 91 7.52 -21.28 -3.19
N LEU A 92 8.07 -20.87 -4.33
CA LEU A 92 9.44 -20.33 -4.43
C LEU A 92 9.39 -18.81 -4.47
N VAL A 93 10.16 -18.13 -3.64
CA VAL A 93 10.38 -16.67 -3.77
C VAL A 93 11.14 -16.43 -5.07
N ALA A 94 10.66 -15.53 -5.91
CA ALA A 94 11.24 -15.26 -7.21
C ALA A 94 12.65 -14.66 -7.10
N ASP A 95 13.54 -15.06 -8.01
CA ASP A 95 14.87 -14.46 -8.13
C ASP A 95 14.76 -13.03 -8.67
N ILE A 96 15.69 -12.17 -8.23
CA ILE A 96 15.80 -10.79 -8.70
C ILE A 96 16.57 -10.76 -10.02
N ASN A 97 15.87 -10.52 -11.12
CA ASN A 97 16.51 -10.27 -12.40
C ASN A 97 16.96 -8.81 -12.50
N VAL A 98 18.22 -8.56 -12.18
CA VAL A 98 18.83 -7.21 -12.15
C VAL A 98 18.66 -6.47 -13.49
N LYS A 99 18.81 -7.18 -14.63
CA LYS A 99 18.66 -6.56 -15.95
C LYS A 99 17.24 -6.03 -16.16
N SER A 100 16.23 -6.86 -15.90
CA SER A 100 14.83 -6.44 -16.01
C SER A 100 14.48 -5.33 -15.02
N GLN A 101 15.04 -5.36 -13.80
CA GLN A 101 14.84 -4.29 -12.82
C GLN A 101 15.41 -2.96 -13.29
N LEU A 102 16.60 -2.96 -13.90
CA LEU A 102 17.20 -1.74 -14.44
C LEU A 102 16.39 -1.17 -15.62
N GLU A 103 15.82 -2.02 -16.47
CA GLU A 103 14.93 -1.59 -17.56
C GLU A 103 13.64 -0.98 -16.99
N LEU A 104 13.03 -1.63 -15.98
CA LEU A 104 11.84 -1.13 -15.29
C LEU A 104 12.10 0.22 -14.62
N LEU A 105 13.25 0.40 -13.96
CA LEU A 105 13.61 1.65 -13.31
C LEU A 105 13.71 2.82 -14.32
N ARG A 106 14.14 2.55 -15.56
CA ARG A 106 14.16 3.59 -16.61
C ARG A 106 12.74 4.08 -16.94
N VAL A 107 11.80 3.16 -17.09
CA VAL A 107 10.39 3.51 -17.35
C VAL A 107 9.78 4.21 -16.13
N ARG A 108 10.00 3.67 -14.94
CA ARG A 108 9.52 4.23 -13.67
C ARG A 108 9.98 5.68 -13.51
N ARG A 109 11.25 5.97 -13.79
CA ARG A 109 11.81 7.33 -13.71
C ARG A 109 11.02 8.33 -14.55
N GLU A 110 10.68 7.98 -15.79
CA GLU A 110 9.92 8.90 -16.66
C GLU A 110 8.48 9.10 -16.19
N LEU A 111 7.84 8.06 -15.68
CA LEU A 111 6.51 8.15 -15.09
C LEU A 111 6.51 9.02 -13.82
N GLU A 112 7.46 8.80 -12.92
CA GLU A 112 7.58 9.59 -11.68
C GLU A 112 7.87 11.06 -11.97
N ARG A 113 8.71 11.37 -12.97
CA ARG A 113 8.94 12.76 -13.40
C ARG A 113 7.66 13.42 -13.91
N LEU A 114 6.87 12.69 -14.69
CA LEU A 114 5.59 13.18 -15.19
C LEU A 114 4.60 13.41 -14.04
N MET A 115 4.46 12.46 -13.12
CA MET A 115 3.59 12.56 -11.95
C MET A 115 4.01 13.72 -11.05
N ALA A 116 5.30 13.87 -10.74
CA ALA A 116 5.82 14.97 -9.93
C ALA A 116 5.55 16.34 -10.58
N ARG A 117 5.69 16.44 -11.91
CA ARG A 117 5.36 17.67 -12.65
C ARG A 117 3.89 18.04 -12.52
N PHE A 118 2.98 17.09 -12.69
CA PHE A 118 1.56 17.35 -12.56
C PHE A 118 1.17 17.68 -11.11
N ALA A 119 1.70 16.96 -10.14
CA ALA A 119 1.50 17.25 -8.74
C ALA A 119 1.94 18.68 -8.39
N ALA A 120 3.13 19.11 -8.85
CA ALA A 120 3.63 20.46 -8.62
C ALA A 120 2.73 21.56 -9.20
N LEU A 121 2.04 21.28 -10.31
CA LEU A 121 1.15 22.25 -10.98
C LEU A 121 -0.25 22.30 -10.39
N ARG A 122 -0.76 21.17 -9.86
CA ARG A 122 -2.18 21.02 -9.51
C ARG A 122 -2.46 21.02 -8.02
N THR A 123 -1.47 20.71 -7.18
CA THR A 123 -1.67 20.60 -5.73
C THR A 123 -2.01 21.92 -5.07
N THR A 124 -2.94 21.84 -4.13
CA THR A 124 -3.30 22.93 -3.22
C THR A 124 -2.17 23.22 -2.22
N PRO A 125 -2.17 24.38 -1.55
CA PRO A 125 -1.22 24.68 -0.49
C PRO A 125 -1.21 23.64 0.65
N ALA A 126 -2.37 23.08 1.02
CA ALA A 126 -2.48 22.05 2.04
C ALA A 126 -1.81 20.73 1.61
N GLU A 127 -2.06 20.28 0.37
CA GLU A 127 -1.40 19.09 -0.19
C GLU A 127 0.11 19.26 -0.30
N ARG A 128 0.60 20.46 -0.65
CA ARG A 128 2.06 20.74 -0.67
C ARG A 128 2.68 20.58 0.72
N GLN A 129 1.99 21.00 1.78
CA GLN A 129 2.46 20.77 3.14
C GLN A 129 2.49 19.27 3.49
N ALA A 130 1.51 18.49 3.03
CA ALA A 130 1.49 17.04 3.21
C ALA A 130 2.66 16.36 2.47
N PHE A 131 2.95 16.74 1.21
CA PHE A 131 4.14 16.30 0.48
C PHE A 131 5.43 16.62 1.24
N LEU A 132 5.56 17.84 1.76
CA LEU A 132 6.75 18.25 2.50
C LEU A 132 6.90 17.48 3.82
N ALA A 133 5.81 17.23 4.54
CA ALA A 133 5.82 16.41 5.75
C ALA A 133 6.27 14.98 5.48
N LEU A 134 5.78 14.40 4.38
CA LEU A 134 6.13 13.05 3.94
C LEU A 134 7.61 12.97 3.54
N ALA A 135 8.12 13.91 2.75
CA ALA A 135 9.53 13.98 2.36
C ALA A 135 10.45 14.07 3.60
N ARG A 136 10.13 14.92 4.56
CA ARG A 136 10.87 15.01 5.83
C ARG A 136 10.79 13.71 6.65
N GLY A 137 9.69 12.96 6.53
CA GLY A 137 9.56 11.62 7.11
C GLY A 137 10.56 10.66 6.47
N MET A 138 10.64 10.64 5.16
CA MET A 138 11.57 9.80 4.40
C MET A 138 13.03 10.10 4.73
N ASP A 139 13.41 11.39 4.83
CA ASP A 139 14.75 11.80 5.25
C ASP A 139 15.11 11.23 6.64
N ARG A 140 14.16 11.27 7.59
CA ARG A 140 14.39 10.72 8.93
C ARG A 140 14.53 9.20 8.91
N SER A 141 13.67 8.49 8.15
CA SER A 141 13.75 7.03 8.03
C SER A 141 15.06 6.59 7.39
N ALA A 142 15.50 7.29 6.36
CA ALA A 142 16.80 7.04 5.72
C ALA A 142 17.99 7.28 6.68
N ALA A 143 17.91 8.32 7.51
CA ALA A 143 18.98 8.64 8.46
C ALA A 143 19.18 7.61 9.57
N ILE A 144 18.14 6.83 9.88
CA ILE A 144 18.18 5.75 10.89
C ILE A 144 18.13 4.34 10.28
N GLU A 145 18.27 4.23 8.97
CA GLU A 145 18.25 2.98 8.20
C GLU A 145 16.96 2.16 8.41
N ASP A 146 15.80 2.83 8.63
CA ASP A 146 14.49 2.18 8.70
C ASP A 146 13.91 2.03 7.29
N ASP A 147 14.36 0.98 6.60
CA ASP A 147 13.96 0.67 5.22
C ASP A 147 12.45 0.43 5.11
N VAL A 148 11.82 -0.17 6.13
CA VAL A 148 10.39 -0.46 6.12
C VAL A 148 9.57 0.83 6.18
N ALA A 149 9.92 1.75 7.08
CA ALA A 149 9.25 3.05 7.16
C ALA A 149 9.50 3.86 5.90
N PHE A 150 10.73 3.86 5.37
CA PHE A 150 11.07 4.53 4.11
C PHE A 150 10.22 4.03 2.93
N MET A 151 10.10 2.71 2.75
CA MET A 151 9.32 2.12 1.67
C MET A 151 7.82 2.41 1.79
N ARG A 152 7.27 2.42 2.99
CA ARG A 152 5.86 2.81 3.22
C ARG A 152 5.63 4.27 2.84
N GLN A 153 6.55 5.15 3.20
CA GLN A 153 6.49 6.57 2.86
C GLN A 153 6.67 6.82 1.36
N ASP A 154 7.58 6.10 0.68
CA ASP A 154 7.76 6.16 -0.77
C ASP A 154 6.48 5.75 -1.51
N ARG A 155 5.84 4.66 -1.05
CA ARG A 155 4.53 4.25 -1.58
C ARG A 155 3.47 5.35 -1.42
N SER A 156 3.39 5.97 -0.24
CA SER A 156 2.46 7.07 0.02
C SER A 156 2.74 8.28 -0.86
N LEU A 157 4.02 8.62 -1.07
CA LEU A 157 4.45 9.70 -1.95
C LEU A 157 3.98 9.45 -3.40
N ASN A 158 4.21 8.25 -3.91
CA ASN A 158 3.80 7.86 -5.25
C ASN A 158 2.27 7.90 -5.44
N LEU A 159 1.50 7.44 -4.45
CA LEU A 159 0.04 7.53 -4.46
C LEU A 159 -0.46 8.97 -4.44
N MET A 160 0.14 9.83 -3.61
CA MET A 160 -0.20 11.26 -3.57
C MET A 160 0.10 11.96 -4.91
N MET A 161 1.25 11.67 -5.53
CA MET A 161 1.60 12.20 -6.85
C MET A 161 0.62 11.74 -7.93
N ALA A 162 0.20 10.47 -7.90
CA ALA A 162 -0.75 9.92 -8.87
C ALA A 162 -2.16 10.50 -8.74
N LYS A 163 -2.55 10.97 -7.54
CA LYS A 163 -3.85 11.56 -7.26
C LYS A 163 -3.92 13.03 -7.68
N ALA A 164 -2.83 13.77 -7.58
CA ALA A 164 -2.75 15.18 -7.93
C ALA A 164 -2.86 15.42 -9.44
#